data_c4e44f0261a4aba3a0b4de542020ca28
#
_entry.id   c4e44f0261a4aba3a0b4de542020ca28
#
_cell.length_a   1.000
_cell.length_b   1.000
_cell.length_c   1.000
_cell.angle_alpha   90.00
_cell.angle_beta   90.00
_cell.angle_gamma   90.00
#
_symmetry.space_group_name_H-M   'P 1'
#
loop_
_entity.id
_entity.type
_entity.pdbx_description
1 polymer ?
#
loop_
_entity_poly.entity_id
_entity_poly.type
_entity_poly.pdbx_seq_one_letter_code
_entity_poly.pdbx_strand_id
1 'polypeptide(L)'
;AYPHLKGDDLPDQAQALSNRAYEEAAQRLPGTMRQMEFTVPGGAPITGFLHMPKGDGPFPTVLMCGGLDAMQTDYYSLYERYFAPRGIAMLTIDMPSVGFSSKWKLTQDSSLLHQHVLKALPNVPWVDHTRVAAFGFRFGANVAVRLAYLESPRLKVVACLGPVVHTLLSD
;
A
#
# COMPACT_ATOMS: atom_id res chain seq x y z
N ALA A 1 11.83 -6.02 -7.91
CA ALA A 1 12.52 -6.67 -6.79
C ALA A 1 13.79 -7.30 -7.33
N TYR A 2 14.93 -6.81 -6.89
CA TYR A 2 16.19 -7.49 -7.18
C TYR A 2 16.29 -8.69 -6.25
N PRO A 3 16.70 -9.87 -6.73
CA PRO A 3 16.88 -11.02 -5.87
C PRO A 3 17.92 -10.67 -4.80
N HIS A 4 17.51 -10.73 -3.54
CA HIS A 4 18.42 -10.59 -2.42
C HIS A 4 19.36 -11.80 -2.45
N LEU A 5 20.65 -11.55 -2.50
CA LEU A 5 21.64 -12.58 -2.26
C LEU A 5 21.53 -13.01 -0.80
N LYS A 6 21.51 -14.31 -0.56
CA LYS A 6 21.35 -14.87 0.77
C LYS A 6 22.50 -14.38 1.67
N GLY A 7 22.17 -13.63 2.73
CA GLY A 7 23.17 -13.07 3.65
C GLY A 7 23.70 -11.67 3.27
N ASP A 8 23.05 -10.98 2.32
CA ASP A 8 23.38 -9.59 1.98
C ASP A 8 22.36 -8.64 2.64
N ASP A 9 22.81 -7.83 3.60
CA ASP A 9 22.00 -6.86 4.34
C ASP A 9 21.96 -5.49 3.65
N LEU A 10 22.73 -5.28 2.59
CA LEU A 10 22.81 -3.97 1.90
C LEU A 10 21.46 -3.50 1.33
N PRO A 11 20.63 -4.36 0.71
CA PRO A 11 19.32 -3.97 0.24
C PRO A 11 18.40 -3.48 1.37
N ASP A 12 18.41 -4.15 2.51
CA ASP A 12 17.61 -3.79 3.69
C ASP A 12 18.10 -2.47 4.30
N GLN A 13 19.41 -2.25 4.37
CA GLN A 13 19.99 -0.99 4.82
C GLN A 13 19.67 0.17 3.88
N ALA A 14 19.77 -0.03 2.58
CA ALA A 14 19.42 0.97 1.56
C ALA A 14 17.93 1.33 1.64
N GLN A 15 17.05 0.33 1.80
CA GLN A 15 15.61 0.55 1.96
C GLN A 15 15.30 1.32 3.25
N ALA A 16 15.94 0.97 4.36
CA ALA A 16 15.76 1.68 5.63
C ALA A 16 16.22 3.15 5.54
N LEU A 17 17.31 3.41 4.82
CA LEU A 17 17.80 4.77 4.57
C LEU A 17 16.83 5.56 3.69
N SER A 18 16.34 4.96 2.61
CA SER A 18 15.35 5.56 1.72
C SER A 18 14.07 5.94 2.47
N ASN A 19 13.57 5.04 3.31
CA ASN A 19 12.36 5.29 4.09
C ASN A 19 12.54 6.44 5.10
N ARG A 20 13.69 6.50 5.79
CA ARG A 20 14.00 7.62 6.68
C ARG A 20 14.06 8.96 5.94
N ALA A 21 14.75 9.00 4.80
CA ALA A 21 14.83 10.19 3.97
C ALA A 21 13.43 10.63 3.51
N TYR A 22 12.57 9.69 3.17
CA TYR A 22 11.19 9.95 2.80
C TYR A 22 10.37 10.53 3.96
N GLU A 23 10.49 9.98 5.15
CA GLU A 23 9.83 10.47 6.36
C GLU A 23 10.27 11.89 6.73
N GLU A 24 11.57 12.19 6.63
CA GLU A 24 12.11 13.53 6.83
C GLU A 24 11.59 14.53 5.78
N ALA A 25 11.55 14.11 4.51
CA ALA A 25 11.00 14.93 3.44
C ALA A 25 9.50 15.21 3.65
N ALA A 26 8.74 14.20 4.09
CA ALA A 26 7.31 14.32 4.31
C ALA A 26 6.93 15.39 5.34
N GLN A 27 7.81 15.70 6.30
CA GLN A 27 7.58 16.79 7.27
C GLN A 27 7.53 18.18 6.62
N ARG A 28 8.05 18.32 5.40
CA ARG A 28 8.11 19.58 4.64
C ARG A 28 7.07 19.64 3.52
N LEU A 29 6.35 18.55 3.30
CA LEU A 29 5.36 18.45 2.23
C LEU A 29 3.99 18.99 2.69
N PRO A 30 3.15 19.47 1.74
CA PRO A 30 1.78 19.84 2.06
C PRO A 30 0.97 18.64 2.57
N GLY A 31 0.22 18.82 3.63
CA GLY A 31 -0.56 17.75 4.26
C GLY A 31 0.20 17.07 5.41
N THR A 32 -0.23 15.90 5.77
CA THR A 32 0.38 15.10 6.84
C THR A 32 0.63 13.68 6.34
N MET A 33 1.80 13.14 6.62
CA MET A 33 2.10 11.72 6.39
C MET A 33 2.34 11.04 7.74
N ARG A 34 1.79 9.83 7.88
CA ARG A 34 2.02 8.97 9.04
C ARG A 34 2.47 7.59 8.59
N GLN A 35 3.52 7.09 9.23
CA GLN A 35 3.83 5.67 9.15
C GLN A 35 2.78 4.90 9.97
N MET A 36 2.20 3.89 9.35
CA MET A 36 1.19 3.04 9.95
C MET A 36 1.78 1.64 10.13
N GLU A 37 1.45 1.01 11.24
CA GLU A 37 1.76 -0.40 11.47
C GLU A 37 0.47 -1.17 11.76
N PHE A 38 0.26 -2.26 11.05
CA PHE A 38 -0.90 -3.13 11.21
C PHE A 38 -0.42 -4.48 11.75
N THR A 39 -0.88 -4.82 12.95
CA THR A 39 -0.58 -6.10 13.58
C THR A 39 -1.37 -7.22 12.93
N VAL A 40 -0.70 -8.30 12.58
CA VAL A 40 -1.32 -9.51 12.04
C VAL A 40 -1.08 -10.67 13.01
N PRO A 41 -2.13 -11.27 13.57
CA PRO A 41 -1.98 -12.41 14.48
C PRO A 41 -1.19 -13.56 13.83
N GLY A 42 -0.07 -13.94 14.45
CA GLY A 42 0.80 -15.00 13.94
C GLY A 42 1.61 -14.66 12.70
N GLY A 43 1.54 -13.42 12.21
CA GLY A 43 2.27 -12.92 11.03
C GLY A 43 3.23 -11.79 11.36
N ALA A 44 4.05 -11.40 10.37
CA ALA A 44 4.85 -10.20 10.46
C ALA A 44 3.95 -8.95 10.44
N PRO A 45 4.33 -7.85 11.13
CA PRO A 45 3.60 -6.60 11.01
C PRO A 45 3.64 -6.09 9.56
N ILE A 46 2.61 -5.34 9.18
CA ILE A 46 2.52 -4.68 7.88
C ILE A 46 2.73 -3.19 8.11
N THR A 47 3.70 -2.62 7.42
CA THR A 47 4.01 -1.19 7.53
C THR A 47 3.61 -0.47 6.24
N GLY A 48 2.99 0.70 6.37
CA GLY A 48 2.60 1.53 5.25
C GLY A 48 2.70 3.01 5.55
N PHE A 49 2.55 3.85 4.53
CA PHE A 49 2.48 5.31 4.70
C PHE A 49 1.07 5.80 4.36
N LEU A 50 0.43 6.44 5.34
CA LEU A 50 -0.83 7.14 5.17
C LEU A 50 -0.57 8.61 4.88
N HIS A 51 -0.81 9.03 3.65
CA HIS A 51 -0.78 10.42 3.23
C HIS A 51 -2.15 11.03 3.39
N MET A 52 -2.24 12.12 4.13
CA MET A 52 -3.50 12.81 4.42
C MET A 52 -3.47 14.24 3.86
N PRO A 53 -4.53 14.68 3.19
CA PRO A 53 -4.67 16.07 2.78
C PRO A 53 -4.80 16.99 4.00
N LYS A 54 -4.79 18.30 3.79
CA LYS A 54 -5.08 19.28 4.84
C LYS A 54 -6.51 19.10 5.34
N GLY A 55 -6.71 19.20 6.66
CA GLY A 55 -8.00 19.06 7.33
C GLY A 55 -7.94 18.07 8.48
N ASP A 56 -9.08 17.88 9.14
CA ASP A 56 -9.15 17.10 10.39
C ASP A 56 -9.56 15.64 10.18
N GLY A 57 -10.00 15.26 8.97
CA GLY A 57 -10.48 13.90 8.67
C GLY A 57 -11.82 13.57 9.36
N PRO A 58 -12.24 12.29 9.40
CA PRO A 58 -11.64 11.19 8.67
C PRO A 58 -11.79 11.34 7.14
N PHE A 59 -10.80 10.86 6.40
CA PHE A 59 -10.74 11.06 4.95
C PHE A 59 -11.19 9.83 4.17
N PRO A 60 -11.90 9.99 3.04
CA PRO A 60 -11.97 8.94 2.03
C PRO A 60 -10.57 8.49 1.69
N THR A 61 -10.32 7.20 1.58
CA THR A 61 -8.95 6.70 1.47
C THR A 61 -8.81 5.74 0.30
N VAL A 62 -7.75 5.90 -0.47
CA VAL A 62 -7.33 4.95 -1.50
C VAL A 62 -6.21 4.07 -0.94
N LEU A 63 -6.43 2.75 -0.92
CA LEU A 63 -5.37 1.76 -0.72
C LEU A 63 -4.66 1.55 -2.04
N MET A 64 -3.38 1.91 -2.09
CA MET A 64 -2.53 1.77 -3.27
C MET A 64 -1.85 0.40 -3.27
N CYS A 65 -2.11 -0.39 -4.30
CA CYS A 65 -1.49 -1.69 -4.55
C CYS A 65 -0.46 -1.53 -5.68
N GLY A 66 0.81 -1.47 -5.32
CA GLY A 66 1.92 -1.23 -6.25
C GLY A 66 2.35 -2.45 -7.06
N GLY A 67 3.32 -2.25 -7.94
CA GLY A 67 4.01 -3.33 -8.64
C GLY A 67 5.06 -4.01 -7.75
N LEU A 68 5.65 -5.11 -8.24
CA LEU A 68 6.76 -5.79 -7.56
C LEU A 68 8.10 -5.05 -7.71
N ASP A 69 8.14 -4.08 -8.59
CA ASP A 69 9.29 -3.25 -8.93
C ASP A 69 9.17 -1.80 -8.43
N ALA A 70 8.18 -1.53 -7.58
CA ALA A 70 7.91 -0.21 -7.03
C ALA A 70 7.81 -0.26 -5.51
N MET A 71 8.31 0.78 -4.87
CA MET A 71 8.24 0.93 -3.42
C MET A 71 7.07 1.84 -3.02
N GLN A 72 6.58 1.68 -1.80
CA GLN A 72 5.48 2.51 -1.27
C GLN A 72 5.79 4.02 -1.29
N THR A 73 7.06 4.40 -1.34
CA THR A 73 7.51 5.79 -1.43
C THR A 73 7.38 6.41 -2.83
N ASP A 74 7.21 5.60 -3.87
CA ASP A 74 7.22 6.07 -5.26
C ASP A 74 5.91 6.77 -5.68
N TYR A 75 4.87 6.69 -4.85
CA TYR A 75 3.53 7.13 -5.22
C TYR A 75 3.17 8.54 -4.74
N TYR A 76 4.10 9.28 -4.11
CA TYR A 76 3.79 10.61 -3.58
C TYR A 76 3.29 11.58 -4.65
N SER A 77 3.92 11.59 -5.84
CA SER A 77 3.48 12.46 -6.95
C SER A 77 2.05 12.16 -7.42
N LEU A 78 1.65 10.89 -7.38
CA LEU A 78 0.28 10.48 -7.68
C LEU A 78 -0.69 11.04 -6.62
N TYR A 79 -0.32 10.91 -5.34
CA TYR A 79 -1.09 11.46 -4.24
C TYR A 79 -1.24 12.98 -4.35
N GLU A 80 -0.13 13.70 -4.45
CA GLU A 80 -0.10 15.17 -4.49
C GLU A 80 -0.93 15.73 -5.65
N ARG A 81 -0.82 15.13 -6.82
CA ARG A 81 -1.46 15.63 -8.04
C ARG A 81 -2.94 15.29 -8.14
N TYR A 82 -3.35 14.12 -7.67
CA TYR A 82 -4.68 13.61 -7.96
C TYR A 82 -5.57 13.40 -6.74
N PHE A 83 -5.04 12.99 -5.61
CA PHE A 83 -5.84 12.65 -4.43
C PHE A 83 -5.91 13.81 -3.43
N ALA A 84 -4.79 14.40 -3.06
CA ALA A 84 -4.74 15.48 -2.08
C ALA A 84 -5.65 16.67 -2.44
N PRO A 85 -5.69 17.18 -3.71
CA PRO A 85 -6.57 18.29 -4.08
C PRO A 85 -8.07 17.95 -4.01
N ARG A 86 -8.41 16.67 -3.91
CA ARG A 86 -9.79 16.16 -3.82
C ARG A 86 -10.17 15.75 -2.39
N GLY A 87 -9.31 16.04 -1.42
CA GLY A 87 -9.55 15.67 -0.02
C GLY A 87 -9.51 14.15 0.22
N ILE A 88 -8.77 13.41 -0.61
CA ILE A 88 -8.66 11.94 -0.52
C ILE A 88 -7.29 11.60 0.05
N ALA A 89 -7.27 10.78 1.11
CA ALA A 89 -6.06 10.20 1.65
C ALA A 89 -5.58 9.00 0.79
N MET A 90 -4.30 8.72 0.84
CA MET A 90 -3.71 7.55 0.17
C MET A 90 -2.89 6.75 1.17
N LEU A 91 -3.21 5.47 1.31
CA LEU A 91 -2.42 4.50 2.05
C LEU A 91 -1.61 3.67 1.07
N THR A 92 -0.28 3.76 1.17
CA THR A 92 0.65 2.96 0.37
C THR A 92 1.23 1.84 1.20
N ILE A 93 1.35 0.65 0.61
CA ILE A 93 1.93 -0.54 1.24
C ILE A 93 2.77 -1.25 0.19
N ASP A 94 3.95 -1.70 0.58
CA ASP A 94 4.77 -2.53 -0.28
C ASP A 94 4.11 -3.89 -0.54
N MET A 95 4.30 -4.40 -1.74
CA MET A 95 3.85 -5.74 -2.10
C MET A 95 4.59 -6.81 -1.28
N PRO A 96 4.01 -8.00 -1.07
CA PRO A 96 4.73 -9.11 -0.47
C PRO A 96 6.08 -9.34 -1.14
N SER A 97 7.12 -9.58 -0.36
CA SER A 97 8.52 -9.74 -0.78
C SER A 97 9.21 -8.45 -1.26
N VAL A 98 8.60 -7.29 -1.07
CA VAL A 98 9.14 -5.98 -1.44
C VAL A 98 9.26 -5.10 -0.20
N GLY A 99 10.33 -4.31 -0.09
CA GLY A 99 10.52 -3.25 0.90
C GLY A 99 10.16 -3.66 2.33
N PHE A 100 9.32 -2.89 3.01
CA PHE A 100 8.84 -3.20 4.36
C PHE A 100 8.02 -4.50 4.46
N SER A 101 7.49 -4.98 3.34
CA SER A 101 6.78 -6.26 3.27
C SER A 101 7.67 -7.44 2.87
N SER A 102 9.01 -7.30 2.95
CA SER A 102 9.98 -8.35 2.58
C SER A 102 9.81 -9.66 3.36
N LYS A 103 9.31 -9.60 4.60
CA LYS A 103 9.00 -10.76 5.43
C LYS A 103 7.74 -11.52 5.01
N TRP A 104 6.91 -10.90 4.18
CA TRP A 104 5.73 -11.54 3.59
C TRP A 104 6.13 -12.25 2.30
N LYS A 105 5.80 -13.53 2.19
CA LYS A 105 6.04 -14.27 0.96
C LYS A 105 4.96 -13.96 -0.07
N LEU A 106 5.39 -13.73 -1.31
CA LEU A 106 4.47 -13.71 -2.43
C LEU A 106 3.99 -15.15 -2.69
N THR A 107 2.69 -15.35 -2.64
CA THR A 107 2.03 -16.64 -2.86
C THR A 107 0.89 -16.46 -3.86
N GLN A 108 0.19 -17.54 -4.21
CA GLN A 108 -1.04 -17.46 -5.02
C GLN A 108 -2.08 -16.54 -4.38
N ASP A 109 -2.13 -16.44 -3.04
CA ASP A 109 -2.95 -15.45 -2.33
C ASP A 109 -2.20 -14.13 -2.13
N SER A 110 -1.83 -13.50 -3.24
CA SER A 110 -1.09 -12.23 -3.26
C SER A 110 -1.83 -11.04 -2.63
N SER A 111 -3.15 -11.16 -2.44
CA SER A 111 -3.98 -10.11 -1.84
C SER A 111 -4.07 -10.19 -0.31
N LEU A 112 -3.59 -11.26 0.32
CA LEU A 112 -3.78 -11.51 1.76
C LEU A 112 -3.27 -10.34 2.63
N LEU A 113 -2.09 -9.82 2.33
CA LEU A 113 -1.52 -8.68 3.03
C LEU A 113 -2.47 -7.47 3.00
N HIS A 114 -2.98 -7.11 1.82
CA HIS A 114 -3.89 -6.00 1.65
C HIS A 114 -5.26 -6.25 2.28
N GLN A 115 -5.72 -7.50 2.33
CA GLN A 115 -6.95 -7.88 3.06
C GLN A 115 -6.81 -7.61 4.56
N HIS A 116 -5.66 -7.95 5.18
CA HIS A 116 -5.39 -7.63 6.58
C HIS A 116 -5.48 -6.14 6.85
N VAL A 117 -4.89 -5.34 5.97
CA VAL A 117 -4.96 -3.88 6.08
C VAL A 117 -6.39 -3.37 5.97
N LEU A 118 -7.15 -3.79 4.96
CA LEU A 118 -8.56 -3.37 4.80
C LEU A 118 -9.40 -3.71 6.03
N LYS A 119 -9.17 -4.87 6.64
CA LYS A 119 -9.86 -5.29 7.88
C LYS A 119 -9.49 -4.42 9.08
N ALA A 120 -8.30 -3.84 9.09
CA ALA A 120 -7.81 -2.99 10.19
C ALA A 120 -8.21 -1.51 10.05
N LEU A 121 -8.57 -1.04 8.85
CA LEU A 121 -8.92 0.37 8.60
C LEU A 121 -10.02 0.94 9.50
N PRO A 122 -11.06 0.20 9.94
CA PRO A 122 -12.05 0.72 10.89
C PRO A 122 -11.45 1.23 12.22
N ASN A 123 -10.25 0.76 12.58
CA ASN A 123 -9.56 1.19 13.79
C ASN A 123 -8.59 2.36 13.57
N VAL A 124 -8.51 2.89 12.34
CA VAL A 124 -7.64 4.01 11.99
C VAL A 124 -8.47 5.31 12.02
N PRO A 125 -8.26 6.20 12.99
CA PRO A 125 -9.14 7.35 13.23
C PRO A 125 -9.18 8.36 12.08
N TRP A 126 -8.16 8.39 11.23
CA TRP A 126 -8.07 9.33 10.10
C TRP A 126 -8.69 8.79 8.81
N VAL A 127 -9.10 7.52 8.80
CA VAL A 127 -9.67 6.86 7.62
C VAL A 127 -11.18 6.75 7.75
N ASP A 128 -11.89 7.30 6.78
CA ASP A 128 -13.31 6.97 6.63
C ASP A 128 -13.45 5.59 5.98
N HIS A 129 -13.54 4.58 6.82
CA HIS A 129 -13.64 3.19 6.39
C HIS A 129 -14.91 2.88 5.59
N THR A 130 -15.90 3.78 5.56
CA THR A 130 -17.10 3.65 4.72
C THR A 130 -16.87 4.13 3.29
N ARG A 131 -15.75 4.84 3.03
CA ARG A 131 -15.36 5.41 1.75
C ARG A 131 -13.94 5.01 1.37
N VAL A 132 -13.71 3.69 1.24
CA VAL A 132 -12.41 3.13 0.86
C VAL A 132 -12.45 2.67 -0.59
N ALA A 133 -11.39 2.98 -1.32
CA ALA A 133 -11.13 2.48 -2.67
C ALA A 133 -9.82 1.69 -2.71
N ALA A 134 -9.66 0.80 -3.68
CA ALA A 134 -8.38 0.19 -4.01
C ALA A 134 -7.95 0.64 -5.40
N PHE A 135 -6.67 1.00 -5.56
CA PHE A 135 -6.08 1.31 -6.84
C PHE A 135 -4.86 0.42 -7.08
N GLY A 136 -4.94 -0.40 -8.10
CA GLY A 136 -3.89 -1.34 -8.47
C GLY A 136 -3.12 -0.92 -9.71
N PHE A 137 -1.79 -1.01 -9.64
CA PHE A 137 -0.89 -0.69 -10.73
C PHE A 137 0.02 -1.88 -11.02
N ARG A 138 0.15 -2.29 -12.30
CA ARG A 138 0.93 -3.46 -12.73
C ARG A 138 0.51 -4.72 -11.98
N PHE A 139 1.42 -5.42 -11.29
CA PHE A 139 1.07 -6.60 -10.50
C PHE A 139 0.06 -6.29 -9.39
N GLY A 140 0.12 -5.09 -8.80
CA GLY A 140 -0.88 -4.64 -7.82
C GLY A 140 -2.29 -4.51 -8.39
N ALA A 141 -2.44 -4.38 -9.72
CA ALA A 141 -3.75 -4.41 -10.35
C ALA A 141 -4.42 -5.79 -10.21
N ASN A 142 -3.65 -6.89 -10.23
CA ASN A 142 -4.18 -8.23 -9.95
C ASN A 142 -4.65 -8.34 -8.50
N VAL A 143 -3.89 -7.74 -7.57
CA VAL A 143 -4.31 -7.65 -6.16
C VAL A 143 -5.61 -6.88 -6.03
N ALA A 144 -5.72 -5.71 -6.67
CA ALA A 144 -6.92 -4.90 -6.62
C ALA A 144 -8.16 -5.62 -7.20
N VAL A 145 -7.99 -6.36 -8.30
CA VAL A 145 -9.08 -7.21 -8.86
C VAL A 145 -9.51 -8.28 -7.86
N ARG A 146 -8.56 -8.95 -7.19
CA ARG A 146 -8.89 -9.95 -6.16
C ARG A 146 -9.61 -9.30 -4.96
N LEU A 147 -9.16 -8.12 -4.53
CA LEU A 147 -9.83 -7.36 -3.46
C LEU A 147 -11.26 -6.95 -3.84
N ALA A 148 -11.49 -6.58 -5.10
CA ALA A 148 -12.84 -6.27 -5.59
C ALA A 148 -13.82 -7.42 -5.40
N TYR A 149 -13.33 -8.65 -5.52
CA TYR A 149 -14.13 -9.86 -5.31
C TYR A 149 -14.22 -10.26 -3.84
N LEU A 150 -13.08 -10.33 -3.14
CA LEU A 150 -12.99 -10.88 -1.78
C LEU A 150 -13.44 -9.89 -0.69
N GLU A 151 -13.25 -8.58 -0.93
CA GLU A 151 -13.46 -7.51 0.04
C GLU A 151 -14.50 -6.48 -0.46
N SER A 152 -15.38 -6.88 -1.39
CA SER A 152 -16.40 -6.01 -1.98
C SER A 152 -17.24 -5.22 -0.95
N PRO A 153 -17.60 -5.75 0.24
CA PRO A 153 -18.36 -4.96 1.23
C PRO A 153 -17.57 -3.79 1.81
N ARG A 154 -16.22 -3.84 1.78
CA ARG A 154 -15.34 -2.79 2.32
C ARG A 154 -14.91 -1.77 1.29
N LEU A 155 -15.04 -2.08 0.00
CA LEU A 155 -14.57 -1.22 -1.08
C LEU A 155 -15.73 -0.57 -1.82
N LYS A 156 -15.66 0.74 -2.03
CA LYS A 156 -16.62 1.48 -2.85
C LYS A 156 -16.24 1.53 -4.32
N VAL A 157 -14.93 1.56 -4.59
CA VAL A 157 -14.37 1.63 -5.94
C VAL A 157 -13.10 0.80 -6.00
N VAL A 158 -12.92 0.13 -7.12
CA VAL A 158 -11.64 -0.50 -7.48
C VAL A 158 -11.24 -0.01 -8.87
N ALA A 159 -10.04 0.51 -8.98
CA ALA A 159 -9.44 0.92 -10.23
C ALA A 159 -8.16 0.13 -10.49
N CYS A 160 -7.93 -0.24 -11.74
CA CYS A 160 -6.78 -1.05 -12.16
C CYS A 160 -6.11 -0.42 -13.37
N LEU A 161 -4.78 -0.33 -13.33
CA LEU A 161 -3.98 0.11 -14.46
C LEU A 161 -2.93 -0.94 -14.81
N GLY A 162 -3.07 -1.53 -16.01
CA GLY A 162 -2.16 -2.55 -16.51
C GLY A 162 -2.25 -3.88 -15.77
N PRO A 163 -3.47 -4.43 -15.52
CA PRO A 163 -3.57 -5.76 -14.91
C PRO A 163 -3.04 -6.82 -15.87
N VAL A 164 -2.27 -7.75 -15.34
CA VAL A 164 -1.90 -8.97 -16.06
C VAL A 164 -2.96 -10.01 -15.73
N VAL A 165 -4.11 -9.91 -16.38
CA VAL A 165 -5.17 -10.92 -16.26
C VAL A 165 -4.83 -12.03 -17.23
N HIS A 166 -4.05 -13.01 -16.77
CA HIS A 166 -3.63 -14.12 -17.60
C HIS A 166 -3.79 -15.46 -16.90
N THR A 167 -4.21 -16.47 -17.65
CA THR A 167 -4.33 -17.86 -17.19
C THR A 167 -3.01 -18.48 -16.72
N LEU A 168 -1.86 -17.91 -17.12
CA LEU A 168 -0.53 -18.32 -16.63
C LEU A 168 -0.27 -18.07 -15.15
N LEU A 169 -1.15 -17.36 -14.45
CA LEU A 169 -1.06 -17.16 -13.00
C LEU A 169 -2.02 -18.10 -12.23
N SER A 170 -2.66 -19.02 -12.93
CA SER A 170 -3.63 -19.96 -12.35
C SER A 170 -3.09 -21.38 -12.17
N ASP A 171 -1.85 -21.66 -12.58
CA ASP A 171 -1.20 -22.98 -12.43
C ASP A 171 -0.19 -22.98 -11.27
#